data_f17005985cb9b5cd0d5d0d6fa97db8fc
#
_entry.id   f17005985cb9b5cd0d5d0d6fa97db8fc
#
_cell.length_a   1.000
_cell.length_b   1.000
_cell.length_c   1.000
_cell.angle_alpha   90.00
_cell.angle_beta   90.00
_cell.angle_gamma   90.00
#
_symmetry.space_group_name_H-M   'P 1'
#
loop_
_entity.id
_entity.type
_entity.pdbx_description
1 polymer ?
#
loop_
_entity_poly.entity_id
_entity_poly.type
_entity_poly.pdbx_seq_one_letter_code
_entity_poly.pdbx_strand_id
1 'polypeptide(L)'
;MQSLNDTQQLFLTLSQRVFDCVGPGHSEQIYQKALAYELTIHGYQVDMEYHLDVVYIDSLGNKHRLVSERIDIFIHKNTGKGLENNIILELKAVAKNMTYI
;
A
#
# COMPACT_ATOMS: atom_id res chain seq x y z
N MET A 1 10.51 -22.79 -5.62
CA MET A 1 10.45 -21.53 -4.84
C MET A 1 10.10 -20.40 -5.77
N GLN A 2 9.12 -19.61 -5.41
CA GLN A 2 8.69 -18.48 -6.23
C GLN A 2 9.58 -17.27 -5.95
N SER A 3 10.17 -16.70 -7.00
CA SER A 3 10.95 -15.48 -6.88
C SER A 3 10.03 -14.26 -6.78
N LEU A 4 10.43 -13.28 -5.98
CA LEU A 4 9.76 -11.98 -5.97
C LEU A 4 10.19 -11.23 -7.23
N ASN A 5 9.26 -10.50 -7.84
CA ASN A 5 9.62 -9.62 -8.94
C ASN A 5 10.36 -8.37 -8.40
N ASP A 6 10.94 -7.59 -9.29
CA ASP A 6 11.75 -6.42 -8.92
C ASP A 6 10.94 -5.39 -8.12
N THR A 7 9.69 -5.19 -8.48
CA THR A 7 8.80 -4.24 -7.79
C THR A 7 8.52 -4.68 -6.36
N GLN A 8 8.19 -5.95 -6.16
CA GLN A 8 7.97 -6.49 -4.82
C GLN A 8 9.24 -6.40 -3.98
N GLN A 9 10.39 -6.71 -4.57
CA GLN A 9 11.67 -6.61 -3.88
C GLN A 9 11.97 -5.18 -3.46
N LEU A 10 11.68 -4.21 -4.32
CA LEU A 10 11.86 -2.80 -3.99
C LEU A 10 10.97 -2.41 -2.81
N PHE A 11 9.70 -2.80 -2.82
CA PHE A 11 8.77 -2.45 -1.74
C PHE A 11 9.22 -3.07 -0.41
N LEU A 12 9.69 -4.31 -0.43
CA LEU A 12 10.24 -4.94 0.77
C LEU A 12 11.46 -4.19 1.28
N THR A 13 12.37 -3.82 0.40
CA THR A 13 13.58 -3.09 0.75
C THR A 13 13.24 -1.73 1.38
N LEU A 14 12.30 -1.00 0.79
CA LEU A 14 11.88 0.29 1.30
C LEU A 14 11.17 0.18 2.64
N SER A 15 10.34 -0.85 2.82
CA SER A 15 9.67 -1.11 4.09
C SER A 15 10.68 -1.41 5.19
N GLN A 16 11.69 -2.20 4.89
CA GLN A 16 12.75 -2.52 5.86
C GLN A 16 13.55 -1.27 6.21
N ARG A 17 13.89 -0.45 5.21
CA ARG A 17 14.58 0.81 5.45
C ARG A 17 13.79 1.72 6.38
N VAL A 18 12.50 1.85 6.13
CA VAL A 18 11.62 2.68 6.97
C VAL A 18 11.64 2.18 8.41
N PHE A 19 11.46 0.88 8.59
CA PHE A 19 11.48 0.30 9.93
C PHE A 19 12.81 0.54 10.64
N ASP A 20 13.91 0.31 9.95
CA ASP A 20 15.26 0.47 10.52
C ASP A 20 15.56 1.94 10.89
N CYS A 21 15.11 2.88 10.06
CA CYS A 21 15.38 4.30 10.29
C CYS A 21 14.45 4.92 11.35
N VAL A 22 13.19 4.56 11.33
CA VAL A 22 12.18 5.11 12.26
C VAL A 22 12.29 4.43 13.62
N GLY A 23 12.60 3.15 13.64
CA GLY A 23 12.70 2.35 14.86
C GLY A 23 11.33 1.86 15.35
N PRO A 24 11.33 0.97 16.34
CA PRO A 24 10.10 0.40 16.88
C PRO A 24 9.34 1.36 17.79
N GLY A 25 8.08 1.02 18.09
CA GLY A 25 7.29 1.72 19.10
C GLY A 25 6.45 2.87 18.59
N HIS A 26 6.43 3.13 17.30
CA HIS A 26 5.60 4.17 16.71
C HIS A 26 4.27 3.61 16.20
N SER A 27 3.31 4.49 15.97
CA SER A 27 2.05 4.10 15.37
C SER A 27 2.22 3.70 13.91
N GLU A 28 1.29 2.91 13.39
CA GLU A 28 1.31 2.50 11.98
C GLU A 28 1.32 3.72 11.05
N GLN A 29 0.66 4.80 11.41
CA GLN A 29 0.61 6.01 10.61
C GLN A 29 1.99 6.63 10.38
N ILE A 30 2.89 6.54 11.34
CA ILE A 30 4.26 7.05 11.20
C ILE A 30 5.01 6.26 10.12
N TYR A 31 4.94 4.92 10.19
CA TYR A 31 5.59 4.05 9.18
C TYR A 31 4.97 4.25 7.81
N GLN A 32 3.65 4.39 7.75
CA GLN A 32 2.91 4.63 6.53
C GLN A 32 3.37 5.90 5.82
N LYS A 33 3.50 6.99 6.54
CA LYS A 33 3.98 8.26 5.98
C LYS A 33 5.40 8.16 5.46
N ALA A 34 6.28 7.54 6.24
CA ALA A 34 7.68 7.36 5.83
C ALA A 34 7.78 6.52 4.56
N LEU A 35 7.04 5.42 4.49
CA LEU A 35 7.04 4.57 3.30
C LEU A 35 6.47 5.30 2.07
N ALA A 36 5.43 6.10 2.26
CA ALA A 36 4.85 6.89 1.17
C ALA A 36 5.87 7.89 0.60
N TYR A 37 6.67 8.51 1.44
CA TYR A 37 7.76 9.39 0.99
C TYR A 37 8.78 8.63 0.15
N GLU A 38 9.21 7.45 0.61
CA GLU A 38 10.19 6.65 -0.13
C GLU A 38 9.63 6.22 -1.49
N LEU A 39 8.39 5.78 -1.54
CA LEU A 39 7.75 5.38 -2.79
C LEU A 39 7.65 6.56 -3.77
N THR A 40 7.32 7.74 -3.26
CA THR A 40 7.26 8.96 -4.06
C THR A 40 8.62 9.33 -4.63
N ILE A 41 9.69 9.22 -3.84
CA ILE A 41 11.06 9.47 -4.30
C ILE A 41 11.41 8.53 -5.45
N HIS A 42 10.93 7.30 -5.43
CA HIS A 42 11.17 6.32 -6.48
C HIS A 42 10.23 6.48 -7.68
N GLY A 43 9.40 7.52 -7.69
CA GLY A 43 8.60 7.89 -8.86
C GLY A 43 7.22 7.26 -8.92
N TYR A 44 6.76 6.65 -7.84
CA TYR A 44 5.40 6.10 -7.78
C TYR A 44 4.40 7.18 -7.34
N GLN A 45 3.20 7.10 -7.86
CA GLN A 45 2.09 7.94 -7.42
C GLN A 45 1.36 7.23 -6.31
N VAL A 46 1.32 7.84 -5.13
CA VAL A 46 0.87 7.19 -3.90
C VAL A 46 -0.18 8.06 -3.21
N ASP A 47 -1.26 7.43 -2.78
CA ASP A 47 -2.24 8.06 -1.90
C ASP A 47 -2.29 7.31 -0.58
N MET A 48 -2.25 8.04 0.52
CA MET A 48 -2.43 7.50 1.86
C MET A 48 -3.90 7.64 2.27
N GLU A 49 -4.37 6.66 3.06
CA GLU A 49 -5.74 6.67 3.59
C GLU A 49 -6.78 6.79 2.48
N TYR A 50 -6.54 6.09 1.39
CA TYR A 50 -7.42 6.09 0.23
C TYR A 50 -8.71 5.35 0.57
N HIS A 51 -9.84 5.96 0.23
CA HIS A 51 -11.15 5.34 0.44
C HIS A 51 -11.64 4.69 -0.84
N LEU A 52 -12.03 3.41 -0.72
CA LEU A 52 -12.54 2.63 -1.82
C LEU A 52 -13.97 2.20 -1.52
N ASP A 53 -14.90 2.60 -2.37
CA ASP A 53 -16.29 2.17 -2.24
C ASP A 53 -16.49 0.83 -2.92
N VAL A 54 -17.08 -0.10 -2.19
CA VAL A 54 -17.48 -1.39 -2.73
C VAL A 54 -18.95 -1.31 -3.10
N VAL A 55 -19.23 -1.47 -4.39
CA VAL A 55 -20.58 -1.32 -4.96
C VAL A 55 -21.02 -2.66 -5.55
N TYR A 56 -22.25 -3.03 -5.26
CA TYR A 56 -22.89 -4.20 -5.83
C TYR A 56 -24.01 -3.75 -6.76
N ILE A 57 -24.04 -4.29 -7.97
CA ILE A 57 -25.14 -4.08 -8.91
C ILE A 57 -26.03 -5.31 -8.83
N ASP A 58 -27.26 -5.12 -8.40
CA ASP A 58 -28.19 -6.24 -8.25
C ASP A 58 -28.74 -6.72 -9.60
N SER A 59 -29.52 -7.80 -9.58
CA SER A 59 -30.03 -8.41 -10.79
C SER A 59 -31.02 -7.53 -11.55
N LEU A 60 -31.53 -6.48 -10.94
CA LEU A 60 -32.42 -5.50 -11.57
C LEU A 60 -31.66 -4.25 -12.04
N GLY A 61 -30.34 -4.21 -11.88
CA GLY A 61 -29.50 -3.09 -12.30
C GLY A 61 -29.39 -1.97 -11.28
N ASN A 62 -29.85 -2.16 -10.06
CA ASN A 62 -29.75 -1.13 -9.02
C ASN A 62 -28.40 -1.21 -8.32
N LYS A 63 -27.82 -0.03 -8.05
CA LYS A 63 -26.54 0.06 -7.34
C LYS A 63 -26.74 0.09 -5.84
N HIS A 64 -25.95 -0.69 -5.14
CA HIS A 64 -25.92 -0.73 -3.68
C HIS A 64 -24.50 -0.49 -3.20
N ARG A 65 -24.30 0.55 -2.41
CA ARG A 65 -23.02 0.79 -1.76
C ARG A 65 -22.96 -0.09 -0.52
N LEU A 66 -22.07 -1.09 -0.55
CA LEU A 66 -21.98 -2.08 0.51
C LEU A 66 -21.11 -1.58 1.66
N VAL A 67 -19.95 -1.01 1.32
CA VAL A 67 -18.99 -0.56 2.31
C VAL A 67 -18.04 0.46 1.70
N SER A 68 -17.49 1.32 2.53
CA SER A 68 -16.35 2.16 2.17
C SER A 68 -15.14 1.65 2.95
N GLU A 69 -14.16 1.10 2.25
CA GLU A 69 -12.93 0.60 2.86
C GLU A 69 -11.85 1.66 2.80
N ARG A 70 -11.11 1.79 3.91
CA ARG A 70 -9.94 2.65 3.96
C ARG A 70 -8.70 1.80 3.70
N ILE A 71 -7.89 2.25 2.77
CA ILE A 71 -6.65 1.59 2.36
C ILE A 71 -5.48 2.43 2.87
N ASP A 72 -4.51 1.81 3.53
CA ASP A 72 -3.37 2.51 4.12
C ASP A 72 -2.53 3.21 3.07
N ILE A 73 -2.09 2.48 2.06
CA ILE A 73 -1.32 3.04 0.95
C ILE A 73 -1.86 2.46 -0.36
N PHE A 74 -2.24 3.34 -1.25
CA PHE A 74 -2.67 2.98 -2.59
C PHE A 74 -1.63 3.49 -3.58
N ILE A 75 -1.04 2.57 -4.35
CA ILE A 75 -0.04 2.88 -5.36
C ILE A 75 -0.71 2.76 -6.72
N HIS A 76 -0.75 3.86 -7.47
CA HIS A 76 -1.37 3.88 -8.77
C HIS A 76 -0.52 3.13 -9.80
N LYS A 77 -1.18 2.48 -10.74
CA LYS A 77 -0.47 1.85 -11.85
C LYS A 77 0.38 2.90 -12.57
N ASN A 78 1.54 2.47 -13.03
CA ASN A 78 2.48 3.35 -13.72
C ASN A 78 3.24 2.52 -14.74
N THR A 79 2.77 2.54 -15.98
CA THR A 79 3.35 1.73 -17.05
C THR A 79 4.78 2.15 -17.38
N GLY A 80 5.12 3.42 -17.17
CA GLY A 80 6.49 3.90 -17.34
C GLY A 80 7.46 3.29 -16.34
N LYS A 81 6.95 2.75 -15.23
CA LYS A 81 7.74 2.04 -14.21
C LYS A 81 7.53 0.52 -14.26
N GLY A 82 6.87 0.02 -15.27
CA GLY A 82 6.57 -1.40 -15.38
C GLY A 82 5.47 -1.88 -14.43
N LEU A 83 4.71 -0.96 -13.83
CA LEU A 83 3.65 -1.28 -12.90
C LEU A 83 2.30 -1.24 -13.63
N GLU A 84 1.79 -2.41 -14.02
CA GLU A 84 0.60 -2.51 -14.86
C GLU A 84 -0.70 -2.46 -14.08
N ASN A 85 -0.66 -2.70 -12.77
CA ASN A 85 -1.83 -2.72 -11.91
C ASN A 85 -1.63 -1.81 -10.71
N ASN A 86 -2.75 -1.33 -10.16
CA ASN A 86 -2.72 -0.64 -8.87
C ASN A 86 -2.32 -1.63 -7.77
N ILE A 87 -1.61 -1.15 -6.78
CA ILE A 87 -1.16 -1.97 -5.65
C ILE A 87 -1.69 -1.38 -4.35
N ILE A 88 -2.19 -2.25 -3.50
CA ILE A 88 -2.64 -1.91 -2.16
C ILE A 88 -1.62 -2.45 -1.17
N LEU A 89 -1.12 -1.57 -0.30
CA LEU A 89 -0.27 -1.96 0.80
C LEU A 89 -0.98 -1.69 2.11
N GLU A 90 -1.04 -2.71 2.96
CA GLU A 90 -1.49 -2.56 4.33
C GLU A 90 -0.31 -2.81 5.26
N LEU A 91 -0.12 -1.89 6.18
CA LEU A 91 1.00 -1.92 7.11
C LEU A 91 0.51 -2.35 8.48
N LYS A 92 1.24 -3.29 9.07
CA LYS A 92 0.99 -3.70 10.45
C LYS A 92 2.27 -3.55 11.23
N ALA A 93 2.27 -2.61 12.17
CA ALA A 93 3.38 -2.45 13.08
C ALA A 93 3.17 -3.41 14.24
N VAL A 94 4.02 -4.43 14.31
CA VAL A 94 4.03 -5.36 15.44
C VAL A 94 5.27 -5.07 16.29
N ALA A 95 5.38 -5.74 17.43
CA ALA A 95 6.41 -5.42 18.42
C ALA A 95 7.84 -5.32 17.84
N LYS A 96 8.14 -6.06 16.78
CA LYS A 96 9.50 -6.13 16.22
C LYS A 96 9.59 -5.82 14.74
N ASN A 97 8.51 -6.01 13.98
CA ASN A 97 8.54 -5.95 12.53
C ASN A 97 7.36 -5.18 11.97
N MET A 98 7.56 -4.66 10.76
CA MET A 98 6.50 -4.12 9.94
C MET A 98 6.29 -5.06 8.76
N THR A 99 5.03 -5.36 8.44
CA THR A 99 4.68 -6.21 7.30
C THR A 99 3.71 -5.49 6.39
N TYR A 100 3.62 -5.97 5.14
CA TYR A 100 2.57 -5.53 4.23
C TYR A 100 1.93 -6.73 3.53
N ILE A 101 0.73 -6.54 3.06
CA ILE A 101 -0.04 -7.56 2.37
C ILE A 101 -0.31 -7.15 0.93
#